data_4f4afef6f2fd0a656fedc5807fb320df
#
_entry.id   4f4afef6f2fd0a656fedc5807fb320df
#
_cell.length_a   1.000
_cell.length_b   1.000
_cell.length_c   1.000
_cell.angle_alpha   90.00
_cell.angle_beta   90.00
_cell.angle_gamma   90.00
#
_symmetry.space_group_name_H-M   'P 1'
#
loop_
_entity.id
_entity.type
_entity.pdbx_description
1 polymer ?
#
loop_
_entity_poly.entity_id
_entity_poly.type
_entity_poly.pdbx_seq_one_letter_code
_entity_poly.pdbx_strand_id
1 'polypeptide(L)'
;MNEMGEKKARKAITNILLDISAGEHLLGFPMLEDAILAWMGGDHQHIYKALAVKYNCTPQTVERRIRSCIRYAFQNCDQRVLDGYLHGAVSAWKEKTPNYVFFARIARAAQEKLVWGEINGD
;
A
#
# COMPACT_ATOMS: atom_id res chain seq x y z
N MET A 1 6.80 -16.08 2.54
CA MET A 1 7.06 -15.62 1.14
C MET A 1 8.56 -15.71 0.88
N ASN A 2 8.97 -16.36 -0.20
CA ASN A 2 10.39 -16.43 -0.52
C ASN A 2 10.86 -15.14 -1.23
N GLU A 3 12.17 -15.03 -1.46
CA GLU A 3 12.76 -13.81 -2.03
C GLU A 3 12.17 -13.45 -3.40
N MET A 4 11.97 -14.43 -4.27
CA MET A 4 11.38 -14.19 -5.60
C MET A 4 9.92 -13.77 -5.48
N GLY A 5 9.15 -14.41 -4.59
CA GLY A 5 7.76 -14.02 -4.32
C GLY A 5 7.67 -12.62 -3.76
N GLU A 6 8.61 -12.24 -2.88
CA GLU A 6 8.67 -10.90 -2.31
C GLU A 6 8.95 -9.84 -3.39
N LYS A 7 9.87 -10.11 -4.31
CA LYS A 7 10.17 -9.18 -5.42
C LYS A 7 8.95 -8.98 -6.31
N LYS A 8 8.24 -10.06 -6.66
CA LYS A 8 7.03 -9.98 -7.48
C LYS A 8 5.93 -9.20 -6.77
N ALA A 9 5.74 -9.47 -5.48
CA ALA A 9 4.74 -8.76 -4.66
C ALA A 9 5.06 -7.27 -4.59
N ARG A 10 6.31 -6.91 -4.33
CA ARG A 10 6.74 -5.51 -4.26
C ARG A 10 6.51 -4.81 -5.60
N LYS A 11 6.84 -5.44 -6.70
CA LYS A 11 6.62 -4.88 -8.03
C LYS A 11 5.12 -4.61 -8.27
N ALA A 12 4.27 -5.56 -7.92
CA ALA A 12 2.82 -5.40 -8.05
C ALA A 12 2.31 -4.22 -7.20
N ILE A 13 2.77 -4.13 -5.96
CA ILE A 13 2.42 -3.03 -5.05
C ILE A 13 2.88 -1.69 -5.64
N THR A 14 4.14 -1.60 -6.05
CA THR A 14 4.69 -0.36 -6.62
C THR A 14 3.89 0.09 -7.83
N ASN A 15 3.58 -0.83 -8.74
CA ASN A 15 2.82 -0.49 -9.94
C ASN A 15 1.43 0.05 -9.60
N ILE A 16 0.76 -0.54 -8.60
CA ILE A 16 -0.55 -0.04 -8.16
C ILE A 16 -0.41 1.36 -7.55
N LEU A 17 0.58 1.56 -6.67
CA LEU A 17 0.78 2.85 -6.01
C LEU A 17 1.12 3.96 -7.00
N LEU A 18 1.86 3.65 -8.07
CA LEU A 18 2.13 4.61 -9.14
C LEU A 18 0.86 4.92 -9.92
N ASP A 19 0.06 3.90 -10.20
CA ASP A 19 -1.20 4.06 -10.94
C ASP A 19 -2.21 4.95 -10.21
N ILE A 20 -2.24 4.87 -8.88
CA ILE A 20 -3.13 5.70 -8.06
C ILE A 20 -2.49 7.01 -7.60
N SER A 21 -1.32 7.35 -8.11
CA SER A 21 -0.62 8.61 -7.79
C SER A 21 -0.40 8.80 -6.27
N ALA A 22 0.12 7.78 -5.61
CA ALA A 22 0.29 7.81 -4.15
C ALA A 22 1.47 8.66 -3.66
N GLY A 23 2.06 9.50 -4.54
CA GLY A 23 3.10 10.43 -4.14
C GLY A 23 4.48 9.80 -4.03
N GLU A 24 5.00 9.27 -5.16
CA GLU A 24 6.32 8.62 -5.18
C GLU A 24 7.46 9.54 -4.71
N HIS A 25 7.26 10.86 -4.76
CA HIS A 25 8.22 11.87 -4.29
C HIS A 25 8.18 12.08 -2.78
N LEU A 26 7.18 11.54 -2.08
CA LEU A 26 7.01 11.74 -0.64
C LEU A 26 7.84 10.73 0.15
N LEU A 27 8.31 11.14 1.34
CA LEU A 27 9.09 10.28 2.23
C LEU A 27 8.33 9.02 2.65
N GLY A 28 7.01 9.10 2.71
CA GLY A 28 6.18 7.96 3.10
C GLY A 28 6.01 6.90 2.03
N PHE A 29 6.38 7.17 0.78
CA PHE A 29 6.12 6.23 -0.31
C PHE A 29 6.80 4.87 -0.10
N PRO A 30 8.13 4.79 0.17
CA PRO A 30 8.75 3.50 0.45
C PRO A 30 8.23 2.85 1.73
N MET A 31 7.83 3.66 2.72
CA MET A 31 7.19 3.15 3.93
C MET A 31 5.85 2.49 3.62
N LEU A 32 5.05 3.11 2.76
CA LEU A 32 3.76 2.57 2.33
C LEU A 32 3.95 1.25 1.58
N GLU A 33 4.92 1.17 0.68
CA GLU A 33 5.26 -0.07 -0.02
C GLU A 33 5.61 -1.18 0.97
N ASP A 34 6.50 -0.88 1.92
CA ASP A 34 6.93 -1.82 2.94
C ASP A 34 5.77 -2.27 3.83
N ALA A 35 4.88 -1.33 4.18
CA ALA A 35 3.72 -1.63 5.02
C ALA A 35 2.76 -2.60 4.34
N ILE A 36 2.48 -2.38 3.07
CA ILE A 36 1.59 -3.26 2.31
C ILE A 36 2.24 -4.64 2.12
N LEU A 37 3.54 -4.67 1.85
CA LEU A 37 4.27 -5.94 1.71
C LEU A 37 4.24 -6.73 3.03
N ALA A 38 4.44 -6.06 4.16
CA ALA A 38 4.34 -6.68 5.48
C ALA A 38 2.94 -7.23 5.73
N TRP A 39 1.91 -6.47 5.35
CA TRP A 39 0.52 -6.90 5.46
C TRP A 39 0.28 -8.18 4.66
N MET A 40 0.77 -8.23 3.43
CA MET A 40 0.66 -9.43 2.58
C MET A 40 1.38 -10.63 3.20
N GLY A 41 2.47 -10.38 3.93
CA GLY A 41 3.23 -11.40 4.63
C GLY A 41 2.62 -11.87 5.95
N GLY A 42 1.49 -11.30 6.35
CA GLY A 42 0.76 -11.70 7.54
C GLY A 42 0.98 -10.84 8.77
N ASP A 43 1.85 -9.83 8.71
CA ASP A 43 2.03 -8.91 9.83
C ASP A 43 0.95 -7.83 9.78
N HIS A 44 0.01 -7.90 10.73
CA HIS A 44 -1.07 -6.92 10.84
C HIS A 44 -1.00 -6.12 12.15
N GLN A 45 0.04 -6.30 12.95
CA GLN A 45 0.12 -5.72 14.30
C GLN A 45 1.38 -4.89 14.57
N HIS A 46 2.49 -5.19 13.91
CA HIS A 46 3.79 -4.62 14.25
C HIS A 46 4.43 -3.78 13.15
N ILE A 47 3.64 -3.40 12.14
CA ILE A 47 4.15 -2.71 10.95
C ILE A 47 4.86 -1.40 11.30
N TYR A 48 4.20 -0.52 12.07
CA TYR A 48 4.78 0.79 12.38
C TYR A 48 6.04 0.67 13.24
N LYS A 49 6.07 -0.25 14.19
CA LYS A 49 7.26 -0.49 15.01
C LYS A 49 8.44 -0.97 14.17
N ALA A 50 8.20 -1.93 13.30
CA ALA A 50 9.25 -2.47 12.43
C ALA A 50 9.79 -1.42 11.47
N LEU A 51 8.92 -0.62 10.87
CA LEU A 51 9.32 0.44 9.94
C LEU A 51 10.02 1.59 10.66
N ALA A 52 9.62 1.89 11.90
CA ALA A 52 10.29 2.90 12.71
C ALA A 52 11.76 2.53 12.93
N VAL A 53 12.05 1.26 13.20
CA VAL A 53 13.43 0.78 13.33
C VAL A 53 14.16 0.90 11.99
N LYS A 54 13.55 0.41 10.92
CA LYS A 54 14.16 0.42 9.57
C LYS A 54 14.52 1.83 9.10
N TYR A 55 13.64 2.80 9.36
CA TYR A 55 13.80 4.17 8.87
C TYR A 55 14.32 5.13 9.92
N ASN A 56 14.70 4.62 11.08
CA ASN A 56 15.30 5.40 12.17
C ASN A 56 14.43 6.60 12.58
N CYS A 57 13.16 6.33 12.87
CA CYS A 57 12.20 7.33 13.32
C CYS A 57 11.20 6.70 14.28
N THR A 58 10.18 7.46 14.69
CA THR A 58 9.15 6.95 15.60
C THR A 58 8.03 6.26 14.84
N PRO A 59 7.27 5.32 15.46
CA PRO A 59 6.08 4.74 14.84
C PRO A 59 5.05 5.80 14.42
N GLN A 60 4.90 6.87 15.18
CA GLN A 60 3.99 7.96 14.87
C GLN A 60 4.42 8.70 13.60
N THR A 61 5.73 8.87 13.40
CA THR A 61 6.27 9.47 12.17
C THR A 61 5.99 8.60 10.97
N VAL A 62 6.16 7.28 11.09
CA VAL A 62 5.83 6.33 10.02
C VAL A 62 4.36 6.43 9.64
N GLU A 63 3.48 6.37 10.65
CA GLU A 63 2.03 6.45 10.43
C GLU A 63 1.65 7.74 9.70
N ARG A 64 2.17 8.87 10.16
CA ARG A 64 1.89 10.18 9.57
C ARG A 64 2.36 10.29 8.13
N ARG A 65 3.57 9.80 7.83
CA ARG A 65 4.13 9.83 6.47
C ARG A 65 3.35 8.93 5.53
N ILE A 66 2.95 7.75 5.99
CA ILE A 66 2.09 6.86 5.22
C ILE A 66 0.73 7.52 4.95
N ARG A 67 0.15 8.14 5.98
CA ARG A 67 -1.13 8.84 5.86
C ARG A 67 -1.04 9.95 4.80
N SER A 68 0.08 10.65 4.74
CA SER A 68 0.29 11.71 3.73
C SER A 68 0.24 11.15 2.30
N CYS A 69 0.81 9.97 2.07
CA CYS A 69 0.74 9.32 0.76
C CYS A 69 -0.69 8.91 0.41
N ILE A 70 -1.42 8.37 1.37
CA ILE A 70 -2.82 7.97 1.14
C ILE A 70 -3.67 9.21 0.80
N ARG A 71 -3.51 10.30 1.56
CA ARG A 71 -4.20 11.57 1.28
C ARG A 71 -3.85 12.09 -0.12
N TYR A 72 -2.58 12.01 -0.49
CA TYR A 72 -2.12 12.47 -1.80
C TYR A 72 -2.84 11.70 -2.92
N ALA A 73 -2.99 10.37 -2.77
CA ALA A 73 -3.73 9.57 -3.74
C ALA A 73 -5.19 10.03 -3.85
N PHE A 74 -5.87 10.26 -2.72
CA PHE A 74 -7.26 10.72 -2.73
C PHE A 74 -7.42 12.10 -3.34
N GLN A 75 -6.41 12.97 -3.23
CA GLN A 75 -6.45 14.33 -3.77
C GLN A 75 -6.08 14.39 -5.25
N ASN A 76 -5.26 13.48 -5.75
CA ASN A 76 -4.66 13.60 -7.06
C ASN A 76 -5.02 12.51 -8.06
N CYS A 77 -5.54 11.38 -7.61
CA CYS A 77 -5.93 10.28 -8.50
C CYS A 77 -7.36 10.46 -9.00
N ASP A 78 -7.62 10.03 -10.24
CA ASP A 78 -8.99 9.88 -10.73
C ASP A 78 -9.75 8.95 -9.77
N GLN A 79 -10.90 9.41 -9.28
CA GLN A 79 -11.68 8.67 -8.29
C GLN A 79 -12.12 7.30 -8.78
N ARG A 80 -12.36 7.15 -10.08
CA ARG A 80 -12.77 5.86 -10.66
C ARG A 80 -11.62 4.86 -10.65
N VAL A 81 -10.40 5.33 -10.94
CA VAL A 81 -9.20 4.49 -10.88
C VAL A 81 -8.93 4.06 -9.44
N LEU A 82 -8.97 5.01 -8.52
CA LEU A 82 -8.74 4.74 -7.09
C LEU A 82 -9.79 3.75 -6.56
N ASP A 83 -11.06 3.97 -6.89
CA ASP A 83 -12.16 3.13 -6.41
C ASP A 83 -12.07 1.69 -6.98
N GLY A 84 -11.52 1.54 -8.18
CA GLY A 84 -11.27 0.23 -8.76
C GLY A 84 -10.33 -0.62 -7.89
N TYR A 85 -9.30 -0.01 -7.31
CA TYR A 85 -8.39 -0.70 -6.40
C TYR A 85 -8.97 -0.85 -5.00
N LEU A 86 -9.76 0.11 -4.54
CA LEU A 86 -10.33 0.12 -3.19
C LEU A 86 -11.71 -0.56 -3.11
N HIS A 87 -12.18 -1.15 -4.20
CA HIS A 87 -13.42 -1.93 -4.26
C HIS A 87 -14.62 -1.17 -3.68
N GLY A 88 -14.83 0.08 -4.14
CA GLY A 88 -15.97 0.88 -3.72
C GLY A 88 -15.79 1.59 -2.38
N ALA A 89 -14.64 1.47 -1.74
CA ALA A 89 -14.41 2.06 -0.42
C ALA A 89 -14.16 3.57 -0.46
N VAL A 90 -13.98 4.19 -1.65
CA VAL A 90 -13.68 5.63 -1.75
C VAL A 90 -14.81 6.47 -1.17
N SER A 91 -16.06 6.15 -1.51
CA SER A 91 -17.22 6.92 -1.03
C SER A 91 -17.40 6.84 0.49
N ALA A 92 -16.95 5.75 1.11
CA ALA A 92 -17.03 5.55 2.56
C ALA A 92 -15.78 6.04 3.30
N TRP A 93 -14.76 6.52 2.58
CA TRP A 93 -13.51 6.93 3.19
C TRP A 93 -13.68 8.21 3.99
N LYS A 94 -13.19 8.21 5.22
CA LYS A 94 -13.21 9.36 6.11
C LYS A 94 -11.80 9.71 6.54
N GLU A 95 -11.59 10.92 7.01
CA GLU A 95 -10.29 11.36 7.53
C GLU A 95 -9.77 10.42 8.63
N LYS A 96 -10.67 9.82 9.40
CA LYS A 96 -10.30 8.90 10.48
C LYS A 96 -10.24 7.43 10.07
N THR A 97 -10.46 7.11 8.80
CA THR A 97 -10.34 5.73 8.33
C THR A 97 -8.91 5.25 8.57
N PRO A 98 -8.70 4.13 9.27
CA PRO A 98 -7.34 3.67 9.58
C PRO A 98 -6.56 3.30 8.32
N ASN A 99 -5.24 3.51 8.37
CA ASN A 99 -4.36 3.17 7.25
C ASN A 99 -4.44 1.69 6.86
N TYR A 100 -4.70 0.79 7.83
CA TYR A 100 -4.73 -0.65 7.53
C TYR A 100 -5.85 -1.01 6.54
N VAL A 101 -6.90 -0.22 6.47
CA VAL A 101 -7.96 -0.44 5.47
C VAL A 101 -7.38 -0.28 4.07
N PHE A 102 -6.53 0.73 3.89
CA PHE A 102 -5.83 0.95 2.63
C PHE A 102 -4.84 -0.21 2.34
N PHE A 103 -4.06 -0.61 3.35
CA PHE A 103 -3.12 -1.73 3.19
C PHE A 103 -3.84 -2.99 2.71
N ALA A 104 -4.95 -3.33 3.36
CA ALA A 104 -5.71 -4.54 3.04
C ALA A 104 -6.26 -4.51 1.61
N ARG A 105 -6.78 -3.36 1.16
CA ARG A 105 -7.34 -3.21 -0.18
C ARG A 105 -6.27 -3.30 -1.25
N ILE A 106 -5.15 -2.60 -1.06
CA ILE A 106 -4.06 -2.64 -2.03
C ILE A 106 -3.38 -4.00 -2.04
N ALA A 107 -3.21 -4.61 -0.87
CA ALA A 107 -2.66 -5.97 -0.76
C ALA A 107 -3.52 -6.97 -1.56
N ARG A 108 -4.83 -6.87 -1.44
CA ARG A 108 -5.76 -7.71 -2.19
C ARG A 108 -5.62 -7.49 -3.70
N ALA A 109 -5.56 -6.24 -4.13
CA ALA A 109 -5.39 -5.90 -5.55
C ALA A 109 -4.05 -6.45 -6.07
N ALA A 110 -2.98 -6.34 -5.30
CA ALA A 110 -1.67 -6.89 -5.67
C ALA A 110 -1.73 -8.42 -5.79
N GLN A 111 -2.39 -9.08 -4.84
CA GLN A 111 -2.55 -10.53 -4.86
C GLN A 111 -3.33 -10.98 -6.10
N GLU A 112 -4.38 -10.28 -6.46
CA GLU A 112 -5.16 -10.57 -7.66
C GLU A 112 -4.30 -10.45 -8.91
N LYS A 113 -3.45 -9.43 -9.01
CA LYS A 113 -2.52 -9.26 -10.14
C LYS A 113 -1.52 -10.42 -10.22
N LEU A 114 -1.02 -10.89 -9.09
CA LEU A 114 -0.07 -12.00 -9.04
C LEU A 114 -0.73 -13.30 -9.52
N VAL A 115 -1.95 -13.58 -9.07
CA VAL A 115 -2.71 -14.75 -9.50
C VAL A 115 -3.02 -14.67 -10.99
N TRP A 116 -3.42 -13.51 -11.48
CA TRP A 116 -3.69 -13.31 -12.91
C TRP A 116 -2.43 -13.54 -13.74
N GLY A 117 -1.28 -13.07 -13.27
CA GLY A 117 0.01 -13.28 -13.92
C GLY A 117 0.38 -14.76 -14.02
N GLU A 118 0.17 -15.53 -12.95
CA GLU A 118 0.42 -16.98 -12.94
C GLU A 118 -0.46 -17.69 -13.98
N ILE A 119 -1.73 -17.33 -14.09
CA ILE A 119 -2.67 -17.93 -15.04
C ILE A 119 -2.32 -17.57 -16.47
N ASN A 120 -1.83 -16.34 -16.73
CA ASN A 120 -1.60 -15.80 -18.07
C ASN A 120 -0.13 -15.79 -18.49
N GLY A 121 0.77 -16.35 -17.69
CA GLY A 121 2.17 -16.51 -18.04
C GLY A 121 3.05 -15.26 -17.90
N ASP A 122 2.63 -14.30 -17.10
CA ASP A 122 3.41 -13.07 -16.83
C ASP A 122 4.58 -13.33 -15.87
#